data_ae046fc109a3a77b9a427fddde0741e0
#
_entry.id   ae046fc109a3a77b9a427fddde0741e0
#
_cell.length_a   1.000
_cell.length_b   1.000
_cell.length_c   1.000
_cell.angle_alpha   90.00
_cell.angle_beta   90.00
_cell.angle_gamma   90.00
#
_symmetry.space_group_name_H-M   'P 1'
#
loop_
_entity.id
_entity.type
_entity.pdbx_description
1 polymer ?
#
loop_
_entity_poly.entity_id
_entity_poly.type
_entity_poly.pdbx_seq_one_letter_code
_entity_poly.pdbx_strand_id
1 'polypeptide(L)'
;MRERTGGRRRFEPSEPPVRRDEVWVDEGPTSGGRRPRAQRVRSPGTGRRREVRALKSVVEEFDHVLGNKVATRAVRRYEAALAAFESFRYDEARKILTPMAKEYGDVFDVHDMLGLCLYRGGQWKKASEELEIALRLKPTWVFNHAPLADCHRALGNHERVEELWREVSEASPAQEIMAETRIVMAGSFADRGMLPQALELMARQSQDVPKPAEFHLRQWYMIGDLHDRAGNVIEARRFFMRVYDHDAGFADVAERLASLGG
;
A
#
# COMPACT_ATOMS: atom_id res chain seq x y z
N MET A 1 0.14 41.70 -52.40
CA MET A 1 1.15 40.87 -51.73
C MET A 1 0.94 41.03 -50.22
N ARG A 2 0.29 40.08 -49.57
CA ARG A 2 0.07 40.09 -48.08
C ARG A 2 0.73 38.82 -47.55
N GLU A 3 1.81 39.01 -46.79
CA GLU A 3 2.51 37.97 -46.09
C GLU A 3 1.69 37.53 -44.86
N ARG A 4 1.39 36.25 -44.79
CA ARG A 4 0.80 35.61 -43.60
C ARG A 4 1.95 35.07 -42.74
N THR A 5 2.24 35.74 -41.64
CA THR A 5 3.08 35.26 -40.58
C THR A 5 2.33 34.21 -39.78
N GLY A 6 2.70 32.93 -39.96
CA GLY A 6 2.19 31.81 -39.18
C GLY A 6 2.84 31.78 -37.79
N GLY A 7 2.08 32.15 -36.76
CA GLY A 7 2.48 31.97 -35.36
C GLY A 7 2.55 30.49 -35.01
N ARG A 8 3.74 29.96 -34.72
CA ARG A 8 3.93 28.67 -34.11
C ARG A 8 3.44 28.75 -32.67
N ARG A 9 2.30 28.10 -32.38
CA ARG A 9 1.89 27.85 -30.99
C ARG A 9 2.94 26.89 -30.37
N ARG A 10 3.61 27.35 -29.31
CA ARG A 10 4.38 26.48 -28.42
C ARG A 10 3.42 25.45 -27.82
N PHE A 11 3.72 24.19 -28.00
CA PHE A 11 3.08 23.09 -27.33
C PHE A 11 3.60 23.12 -25.88
N GLU A 12 2.80 23.59 -24.93
CA GLU A 12 3.01 23.35 -23.52
C GLU A 12 2.55 21.92 -23.25
N PRO A 13 3.43 21.04 -22.69
CA PRO A 13 2.98 19.72 -22.29
C PRO A 13 1.97 19.92 -21.15
N SER A 14 0.69 19.62 -21.41
CA SER A 14 -0.32 19.49 -20.36
C SER A 14 0.14 18.38 -19.41
N GLU A 15 0.19 18.68 -18.10
CA GLU A 15 0.40 17.67 -17.07
C GLU A 15 -0.55 16.49 -17.32
N PRO A 16 -0.07 15.24 -17.31
CA PRO A 16 -0.94 14.09 -17.44
C PRO A 16 -1.97 14.12 -16.31
N PRO A 17 -3.23 13.80 -16.59
CA PRO A 17 -4.24 13.75 -15.55
C PRO A 17 -3.79 12.71 -14.51
N VAL A 18 -3.66 13.15 -13.26
CA VAL A 18 -3.45 12.25 -12.11
C VAL A 18 -4.68 11.35 -12.05
N ARG A 19 -4.55 10.12 -12.53
CA ARG A 19 -5.59 9.11 -12.36
C ARG A 19 -5.67 8.79 -10.87
N ARG A 20 -6.75 9.18 -10.22
CA ARG A 20 -7.00 8.91 -8.79
C ARG A 20 -7.18 7.41 -8.50
N ASP A 21 -7.25 6.58 -9.50
CA ASP A 21 -7.67 5.18 -9.45
C ASP A 21 -6.49 4.19 -9.43
N GLU A 22 -5.24 4.66 -9.50
CA GLU A 22 -4.04 3.81 -9.53
C GLU A 22 -3.35 3.64 -8.17
N VAL A 23 -3.93 4.20 -7.12
CA VAL A 23 -3.39 4.02 -5.76
C VAL A 23 -4.03 2.77 -5.18
N TRP A 24 -3.27 1.69 -5.11
CA TRP A 24 -3.58 0.52 -4.30
C TRP A 24 -3.57 0.90 -2.82
N VAL A 25 -4.62 1.59 -2.39
CA VAL A 25 -4.95 1.71 -1.00
C VAL A 25 -5.66 0.42 -0.66
N ASP A 26 -5.08 -0.41 0.20
CA ASP A 26 -5.81 -1.50 0.82
C ASP A 26 -6.93 -0.88 1.66
N GLU A 27 -8.11 -0.75 1.07
CA GLU A 27 -9.28 -0.15 1.73
C GLU A 27 -9.86 -1.05 2.82
N GLY A 28 -9.10 -2.05 3.29
CA GLY A 28 -9.62 -3.07 4.20
C GLY A 28 -10.72 -3.91 3.51
N PRO A 29 -11.35 -4.85 4.18
CA PRO A 29 -12.39 -5.67 3.56
C PRO A 29 -13.52 -4.75 3.06
N THR A 30 -13.58 -4.57 1.74
CA THR A 30 -14.66 -3.85 1.06
C THR A 30 -15.91 -4.70 1.19
N SER A 31 -16.69 -4.49 2.26
CA SER A 31 -18.05 -4.97 2.30
C SER A 31 -18.81 -4.19 1.22
N GLY A 32 -18.89 -4.74 0.01
CA GLY A 32 -19.74 -4.28 -1.08
C GLY A 32 -21.19 -4.33 -0.66
N GLY A 33 -21.66 -3.29 0.00
CA GLY A 33 -23.03 -3.08 0.39
C GLY A 33 -23.41 -1.65 0.11
N ARG A 34 -24.45 -1.45 -0.73
CA ARG A 34 -25.19 -0.18 -0.88
C ARG A 34 -25.17 0.55 0.44
N ARG A 35 -24.70 1.81 0.48
CA ARG A 35 -24.83 2.68 1.65
C ARG A 35 -26.29 2.63 2.13
N PRO A 36 -26.58 2.02 3.29
CA PRO A 36 -27.89 2.12 3.87
C PRO A 36 -28.06 3.58 4.30
N ARG A 37 -29.20 4.15 3.91
CA ARG A 37 -29.74 5.42 4.42
C ARG A 37 -29.49 5.45 5.93
N ALA A 38 -28.85 6.52 6.43
CA ALA A 38 -28.46 6.70 7.81
C ALA A 38 -29.60 6.35 8.79
N GLN A 39 -29.64 5.11 9.22
CA GLN A 39 -30.31 4.75 10.45
C GLN A 39 -29.41 5.22 11.59
N ARG A 40 -29.97 6.04 12.48
CA ARG A 40 -29.33 6.40 13.74
C ARG A 40 -28.88 5.11 14.42
N VAL A 41 -27.58 4.78 14.27
CA VAL A 41 -26.95 3.72 15.03
C VAL A 41 -27.05 4.16 16.49
N ARG A 42 -27.86 3.46 17.26
CA ARG A 42 -27.81 3.52 18.72
C ARG A 42 -26.37 3.27 19.11
N SER A 43 -25.79 4.21 19.85
CA SER A 43 -24.45 4.08 20.42
C SER A 43 -24.34 2.67 21.03
N PRO A 44 -23.35 1.86 20.65
CA PRO A 44 -23.10 0.60 21.33
C PRO A 44 -22.89 0.95 22.80
N GLY A 45 -23.62 0.30 23.66
CA GLY A 45 -23.45 0.41 25.10
C GLY A 45 -21.97 0.23 25.43
N THR A 46 -21.55 0.80 26.55
CA THR A 46 -20.22 0.78 27.14
C THR A 46 -19.66 -0.64 27.36
N GLY A 47 -19.52 -1.39 26.24
CA GLY A 47 -18.69 -2.59 26.20
C GLY A 47 -17.27 -2.14 26.48
N ARG A 48 -16.61 -2.75 27.48
CA ARG A 48 -15.20 -2.55 27.75
C ARG A 48 -14.44 -2.50 26.41
N ARG A 49 -13.92 -1.33 26.02
CA ARG A 49 -12.99 -1.20 24.89
C ARG A 49 -11.92 -2.25 25.13
N ARG A 50 -11.77 -3.19 24.19
CA ARG A 50 -10.67 -4.16 24.24
C ARG A 50 -9.39 -3.34 24.31
N GLU A 51 -8.67 -3.45 25.41
CA GLU A 51 -7.43 -2.72 25.61
C GLU A 51 -6.41 -3.28 24.62
N VAL A 52 -6.03 -2.47 23.64
CA VAL A 52 -4.96 -2.83 22.69
C VAL A 52 -3.64 -2.69 23.41
N ARG A 53 -2.84 -3.74 23.39
CA ARG A 53 -1.51 -3.79 24.04
C ARG A 53 -0.45 -3.93 22.97
N ALA A 54 0.64 -3.20 23.13
CA ALA A 54 1.85 -3.40 22.34
C ALA A 54 2.42 -4.81 22.56
N LEU A 55 3.03 -5.37 21.50
CA LEU A 55 3.73 -6.63 21.60
C LEU A 55 4.89 -6.50 22.61
N LYS A 56 5.26 -7.61 23.25
CA LYS A 56 6.34 -7.64 24.23
C LYS A 56 7.66 -7.13 23.64
N SER A 57 7.98 -7.52 22.40
CA SER A 57 9.17 -7.05 21.68
C SER A 57 9.21 -5.54 21.48
N VAL A 58 8.06 -4.92 21.23
CA VAL A 58 7.93 -3.45 21.13
C VAL A 58 8.20 -2.78 22.46
N VAL A 59 7.63 -3.31 23.54
CA VAL A 59 7.89 -2.80 24.91
C VAL A 59 9.35 -2.92 25.28
N GLU A 60 9.99 -4.05 24.97
CA GLU A 60 11.42 -4.29 25.20
C GLU A 60 12.29 -3.30 24.40
N GLU A 61 11.90 -2.97 23.17
CA GLU A 61 12.62 -1.95 22.38
C GLU A 61 12.51 -0.56 23.02
N PHE A 62 11.30 -0.14 23.43
CA PHE A 62 11.14 1.13 24.15
C PHE A 62 11.96 1.18 25.44
N ASP A 63 11.98 0.08 26.22
CA ASP A 63 12.76 -0.01 27.45
C ASP A 63 14.27 0.07 27.17
N HIS A 64 14.72 -0.59 26.10
CA HIS A 64 16.13 -0.59 25.70
C HIS A 64 16.60 0.80 25.26
N VAL A 65 15.79 1.48 24.43
CA VAL A 65 16.16 2.78 23.83
C VAL A 65 15.97 3.94 24.82
N LEU A 66 14.89 3.95 25.59
CA LEU A 66 14.48 5.11 26.40
C LEU A 66 14.72 4.95 27.91
N GLY A 67 14.94 3.71 28.36
CA GLY A 67 14.97 3.37 29.78
C GLY A 67 13.59 3.34 30.44
N ASN A 68 13.41 2.46 31.43
CA ASN A 68 12.12 2.06 32.01
C ASN A 68 11.16 3.21 32.38
N LYS A 69 11.67 4.33 32.93
CA LYS A 69 10.81 5.43 33.38
C LYS A 69 10.14 6.17 32.22
N VAL A 70 10.89 6.43 31.14
CA VAL A 70 10.41 7.12 29.94
C VAL A 70 9.59 6.16 29.10
N ALA A 71 10.08 4.92 28.93
CA ALA A 71 9.44 3.87 28.16
C ALA A 71 7.99 3.60 28.58
N THR A 72 7.70 3.49 29.87
CA THR A 72 6.34 3.26 30.37
C THR A 72 5.32 4.29 29.87
N ARG A 73 5.70 5.57 29.83
CA ARG A 73 4.83 6.64 29.29
C ARG A 73 4.74 6.59 27.78
N ALA A 74 5.87 6.34 27.11
CA ALA A 74 5.96 6.26 25.65
C ALA A 74 5.13 5.09 25.12
N VAL A 75 5.23 3.90 25.72
CA VAL A 75 4.44 2.71 25.37
C VAL A 75 2.93 2.97 25.47
N ARG A 76 2.46 3.63 26.53
CA ARG A 76 1.02 3.98 26.63
C ARG A 76 0.55 4.89 25.51
N ARG A 77 1.39 5.85 25.08
CA ARG A 77 1.07 6.70 23.93
C ARG A 77 1.07 5.91 22.64
N TYR A 78 2.04 5.02 22.46
CA TYR A 78 2.11 4.11 21.33
C TYR A 78 0.90 3.18 21.25
N GLU A 79 0.48 2.56 22.35
CA GLU A 79 -0.73 1.73 22.43
C GLU A 79 -2.01 2.51 22.05
N ALA A 80 -2.10 3.78 22.40
CA ALA A 80 -3.21 4.64 21.97
C ALA A 80 -3.19 4.86 20.45
N ALA A 81 -1.99 5.05 19.86
CA ALA A 81 -1.83 5.15 18.41
C ALA A 81 -2.15 3.83 17.71
N LEU A 82 -1.67 2.70 18.26
CA LEU A 82 -1.95 1.36 17.75
C LEU A 82 -3.47 1.08 17.75
N ALA A 83 -4.18 1.41 18.82
CA ALA A 83 -5.63 1.26 18.89
C ALA A 83 -6.38 2.11 17.86
N ALA A 84 -5.87 3.30 17.56
CA ALA A 84 -6.42 4.14 16.50
C ALA A 84 -6.11 3.53 15.11
N PHE A 85 -4.90 3.03 14.89
CA PHE A 85 -4.49 2.38 13.65
C PHE A 85 -5.31 1.12 13.35
N GLU A 86 -5.46 0.20 14.32
CA GLU A 86 -6.29 -1.00 14.19
C GLU A 86 -7.78 -0.70 13.95
N SER A 87 -8.21 0.51 14.33
CA SER A 87 -9.57 1.00 14.07
C SER A 87 -9.69 1.81 12.77
N PHE A 88 -8.70 1.74 11.89
CA PHE A 88 -8.59 2.50 10.63
C PHE A 88 -8.66 4.03 10.79
N ARG A 89 -8.40 4.55 12.00
CA ARG A 89 -8.36 5.98 12.31
C ARG A 89 -6.94 6.52 12.14
N TYR A 90 -6.41 6.41 10.93
CA TYR A 90 -5.01 6.73 10.62
C TYR A 90 -4.62 8.18 10.94
N ASP A 91 -5.51 9.14 10.74
CA ASP A 91 -5.25 10.53 11.11
C ASP A 91 -5.10 10.76 12.62
N GLU A 92 -5.83 9.99 13.43
CA GLU A 92 -5.74 10.04 14.88
C GLU A 92 -4.43 9.40 15.36
N ALA A 93 -4.08 8.23 14.82
CA ALA A 93 -2.79 7.59 15.08
C ALA A 93 -1.62 8.51 14.70
N ARG A 94 -1.66 9.12 13.53
CA ARG A 94 -0.64 10.07 13.04
C ARG A 94 -0.47 11.27 13.97
N LYS A 95 -1.56 11.85 14.50
CA LYS A 95 -1.49 12.97 15.46
C LYS A 95 -0.75 12.60 16.75
N ILE A 96 -0.84 11.35 17.18
CA ILE A 96 -0.13 10.83 18.34
C ILE A 96 1.33 10.54 18.00
N LEU A 97 1.59 9.88 16.87
CA LEU A 97 2.92 9.42 16.46
C LEU A 97 3.86 10.54 16.02
N THR A 98 3.35 11.57 15.32
CA THR A 98 4.20 12.67 14.83
C THR A 98 5.02 13.36 15.93
N PRO A 99 4.46 13.76 17.09
CA PRO A 99 5.27 14.26 18.18
C PRO A 99 6.15 13.18 18.82
N MET A 100 5.73 11.91 18.82
CA MET A 100 6.56 10.81 19.33
C MET A 100 7.81 10.58 18.48
N ALA A 101 7.71 10.62 17.16
CA ALA A 101 8.85 10.47 16.27
C ALA A 101 9.91 11.59 16.48
N LYS A 102 9.48 12.80 16.84
CA LYS A 102 10.39 13.90 17.19
C LYS A 102 11.03 13.72 18.56
N GLU A 103 10.29 13.17 19.53
CA GLU A 103 10.71 13.00 20.91
C GLU A 103 11.56 11.72 21.08
N TYR A 104 11.30 10.68 20.29
CA TYR A 104 11.87 9.34 20.37
C TYR A 104 12.41 8.87 19.01
N GLY A 105 13.31 9.66 18.43
CA GLY A 105 13.81 9.48 17.07
C GLY A 105 14.59 8.18 16.80
N ASP A 106 14.96 7.46 17.84
CA ASP A 106 15.70 6.19 17.74
C ASP A 106 14.80 4.96 18.00
N VAL A 107 13.48 5.14 18.12
CA VAL A 107 12.53 4.04 18.31
C VAL A 107 11.94 3.63 16.98
N PHE A 108 12.32 2.45 16.49
CA PHE A 108 11.89 1.88 15.22
C PHE A 108 10.36 1.86 15.07
N ASP A 109 9.64 1.28 16.04
CA ASP A 109 8.19 1.07 15.96
C ASP A 109 7.39 2.38 15.81
N VAL A 110 7.92 3.50 16.29
CA VAL A 110 7.28 4.81 16.16
C VAL A 110 7.34 5.30 14.71
N HIS A 111 8.50 5.21 14.07
CA HIS A 111 8.70 5.61 12.67
C HIS A 111 7.98 4.67 11.72
N ASP A 112 8.03 3.37 11.98
CA ASP A 112 7.37 2.34 11.22
C ASP A 112 5.85 2.56 11.16
N MET A 113 5.20 2.70 12.31
CA MET A 113 3.76 2.94 12.38
C MET A 113 3.38 4.33 11.84
N LEU A 114 4.19 5.37 12.06
CA LEU A 114 3.94 6.70 11.50
C LEU A 114 4.00 6.67 9.97
N GLY A 115 5.01 5.99 9.42
CA GLY A 115 5.15 5.79 7.99
C GLY A 115 3.94 5.09 7.38
N LEU A 116 3.44 4.03 8.01
CA LEU A 116 2.22 3.33 7.57
C LEU A 116 0.98 4.22 7.66
N CYS A 117 0.82 5.04 8.71
CA CYS A 117 -0.28 5.99 8.81
C CYS A 117 -0.25 7.03 7.68
N LEU A 118 0.94 7.54 7.35
CA LEU A 118 1.15 8.49 6.27
C LEU A 118 0.90 7.86 4.89
N TYR A 119 1.34 6.62 4.70
CA TYR A 119 1.07 5.80 3.52
C TYR A 119 -0.43 5.65 3.29
N ARG A 120 -1.19 5.19 4.31
CA ARG A 120 -2.65 5.08 4.25
C ARG A 120 -3.37 6.41 3.99
N GLY A 121 -2.73 7.52 4.31
CA GLY A 121 -3.22 8.87 4.04
C GLY A 121 -2.74 9.48 2.71
N GLY A 122 -2.09 8.70 1.83
CA GLY A 122 -1.59 9.16 0.53
C GLY A 122 -0.46 10.20 0.60
N GLN A 123 0.21 10.34 1.76
CA GLN A 123 1.30 11.29 1.96
C GLN A 123 2.65 10.66 1.61
N TRP A 124 2.80 10.22 0.37
CA TRP A 124 3.89 9.37 -0.12
C TRP A 124 5.28 9.83 0.27
N LYS A 125 5.58 11.13 0.09
CA LYS A 125 6.89 11.70 0.44
C LYS A 125 7.19 11.56 1.93
N LYS A 126 6.24 11.95 2.80
CA LYS A 126 6.45 11.84 4.25
C LYS A 126 6.46 10.40 4.72
N ALA A 127 5.63 9.56 4.09
CA ALA A 127 5.61 8.12 4.38
C ALA A 127 6.96 7.48 4.07
N SER A 128 7.54 7.77 2.90
CA SER A 128 8.87 7.24 2.55
C SER A 128 9.97 7.75 3.50
N GLU A 129 9.92 9.03 3.90
CA GLU A 129 10.89 9.59 4.86
C GLU A 129 10.87 8.82 6.20
N GLU A 130 9.68 8.56 6.75
CA GLU A 130 9.54 7.83 8.02
C GLU A 130 9.88 6.35 7.91
N LEU A 131 9.43 5.68 6.83
CA LEU A 131 9.75 4.27 6.58
C LEU A 131 11.24 4.05 6.30
N GLU A 132 11.93 4.98 5.64
CA GLU A 132 13.39 4.94 5.47
C GLU A 132 14.13 5.14 6.80
N ILE A 133 13.59 5.95 7.73
CA ILE A 133 14.15 6.04 9.08
C ILE A 133 14.00 4.69 9.78
N ALA A 134 12.80 4.10 9.75
CA ALA A 134 12.54 2.79 10.33
C ALA A 134 13.49 1.72 9.76
N LEU A 135 13.67 1.68 8.44
CA LEU A 135 14.58 0.74 7.79
C LEU A 135 16.05 0.93 8.22
N ARG A 136 16.51 2.16 8.41
CA ARG A 136 17.86 2.42 8.96
C ARG A 136 18.02 1.95 10.39
N LEU A 137 16.98 2.09 11.22
CA LEU A 137 16.99 1.61 12.62
C LEU A 137 16.97 0.08 12.71
N LYS A 138 16.30 -0.59 11.75
CA LYS A 138 16.17 -2.04 11.72
C LYS A 138 16.30 -2.59 10.29
N PRO A 139 17.53 -2.68 9.76
CA PRO A 139 17.78 -3.03 8.33
C PRO A 139 17.26 -4.43 7.93
N THR A 140 17.05 -5.34 8.88
CA THR A 140 16.53 -6.69 8.60
C THR A 140 15.00 -6.76 8.54
N TRP A 141 14.31 -5.63 8.76
CA TRP A 141 12.86 -5.57 8.81
C TRP A 141 12.28 -5.34 7.42
N VAL A 142 12.00 -6.42 6.69
CA VAL A 142 11.50 -6.37 5.31
C VAL A 142 9.98 -6.27 5.18
N PHE A 143 9.24 -6.28 6.29
CA PHE A 143 7.76 -6.33 6.30
C PHE A 143 7.11 -5.12 5.64
N ASN A 144 7.74 -3.96 5.73
CA ASN A 144 7.20 -2.71 5.18
C ASN A 144 7.93 -2.24 3.91
N HIS A 145 8.69 -3.14 3.25
CA HIS A 145 9.31 -2.82 1.96
C HIS A 145 8.28 -2.56 0.86
N ALA A 146 7.15 -3.29 0.84
CA ALA A 146 6.11 -3.07 -0.15
C ALA A 146 5.47 -1.66 -0.04
N PRO A 147 4.98 -1.19 1.12
CA PRO A 147 4.48 0.19 1.23
C PRO A 147 5.58 1.25 1.00
N LEU A 148 6.84 0.99 1.40
CA LEU A 148 7.95 1.90 1.10
C LEU A 148 8.23 1.97 -0.40
N ALA A 149 8.29 0.82 -1.08
CA ALA A 149 8.47 0.75 -2.51
C ALA A 149 7.32 1.43 -3.28
N ASP A 150 6.07 1.28 -2.81
CA ASP A 150 4.93 1.94 -3.42
C ASP A 150 4.96 3.46 -3.24
N CYS A 151 5.44 3.96 -2.09
CA CYS A 151 5.74 5.38 -1.92
C CYS A 151 6.74 5.88 -2.96
N HIS A 152 7.86 5.16 -3.16
CA HIS A 152 8.88 5.53 -4.13
C HIS A 152 8.36 5.42 -5.57
N ARG A 153 7.53 4.42 -5.88
CA ARG A 153 6.84 4.29 -7.18
C ARG A 153 5.96 5.51 -7.45
N ALA A 154 5.13 5.92 -6.48
CA ALA A 154 4.27 7.10 -6.60
C ALA A 154 5.06 8.41 -6.75
N LEU A 155 6.29 8.46 -6.27
CA LEU A 155 7.22 9.60 -6.42
C LEU A 155 8.09 9.51 -7.69
N GLY A 156 7.94 8.45 -8.51
CA GLY A 156 8.75 8.23 -9.71
C GLY A 156 10.19 7.77 -9.44
N ASN A 157 10.52 7.39 -8.21
CA ASN A 157 11.85 6.90 -7.83
C ASN A 157 11.96 5.37 -8.04
N HIS A 158 11.97 4.98 -9.30
CA HIS A 158 11.93 3.57 -9.70
C HIS A 158 13.21 2.80 -9.34
N GLU A 159 14.36 3.46 -9.26
CA GLU A 159 15.63 2.83 -8.82
C GLU A 159 15.50 2.30 -7.39
N ARG A 160 14.93 3.10 -6.48
CA ARG A 160 14.72 2.67 -5.10
C ARG A 160 13.70 1.52 -4.99
N VAL A 161 12.69 1.48 -5.87
CA VAL A 161 11.77 0.33 -5.96
C VAL A 161 12.52 -0.96 -6.33
N GLU A 162 13.45 -0.89 -7.29
CA GLU A 162 14.26 -2.04 -7.71
C GLU A 162 15.21 -2.51 -6.61
N GLU A 163 15.80 -1.57 -5.84
CA GLU A 163 16.62 -1.91 -4.68
C GLU A 163 15.82 -2.63 -3.61
N LEU A 164 14.66 -2.08 -3.21
CA LEU A 164 13.78 -2.69 -2.21
C LEU A 164 13.27 -4.06 -2.64
N TRP A 165 12.95 -4.23 -3.92
CA TRP A 165 12.61 -5.55 -4.47
C TRP A 165 13.77 -6.54 -4.35
N ARG A 166 15.01 -6.11 -4.60
CA ARG A 166 16.19 -6.96 -4.46
C ARG A 166 16.41 -7.35 -3.00
N GLU A 167 16.33 -6.39 -2.08
CA GLU A 167 16.46 -6.63 -0.63
C GLU A 167 15.45 -7.67 -0.15
N VAL A 168 14.17 -7.57 -0.54
CA VAL A 168 13.14 -8.56 -0.20
C VAL A 168 13.41 -9.91 -0.85
N SER A 169 13.84 -9.92 -2.11
CA SER A 169 14.12 -11.17 -2.85
C SER A 169 15.29 -11.95 -2.21
N GLU A 170 16.31 -11.24 -1.73
CA GLU A 170 17.47 -11.83 -1.04
C GLU A 170 17.10 -12.33 0.37
N ALA A 171 16.27 -11.56 1.10
CA ALA A 171 15.78 -11.95 2.42
C ALA A 171 14.83 -13.15 2.36
N SER A 172 14.18 -13.39 1.21
CA SER A 172 13.25 -14.50 0.97
C SER A 172 12.23 -14.70 2.12
N PRO A 173 11.47 -13.66 2.50
CA PRO A 173 10.50 -13.74 3.59
C PRO A 173 9.27 -14.58 3.21
N ALA A 174 8.23 -14.54 4.07
CA ALA A 174 6.94 -15.18 3.78
C ALA A 174 6.36 -14.77 2.41
N GLN A 175 5.57 -15.68 1.82
CA GLN A 175 5.05 -15.51 0.45
C GLN A 175 4.19 -14.25 0.29
N GLU A 176 3.49 -13.84 1.34
CA GLU A 176 2.67 -12.64 1.37
C GLU A 176 3.52 -11.37 1.13
N ILE A 177 4.66 -11.25 1.83
CA ILE A 177 5.57 -10.11 1.70
C ILE A 177 6.19 -10.07 0.31
N MET A 178 6.62 -11.25 -0.18
CA MET A 178 7.14 -11.41 -1.53
C MET A 178 6.10 -11.02 -2.59
N ALA A 179 4.84 -11.40 -2.38
CA ALA A 179 3.75 -11.10 -3.31
C ALA A 179 3.48 -9.60 -3.40
N GLU A 180 3.33 -8.93 -2.27
CA GLU A 180 3.07 -7.47 -2.22
C GLU A 180 4.21 -6.68 -2.87
N THR A 181 5.46 -6.98 -2.53
CA THR A 181 6.59 -6.27 -3.13
C THR A 181 6.73 -6.55 -4.63
N ARG A 182 6.42 -7.78 -5.08
CA ARG A 182 6.39 -8.13 -6.50
C ARG A 182 5.33 -7.35 -7.27
N ILE A 183 4.13 -7.17 -6.69
CA ILE A 183 3.06 -6.37 -7.28
C ILE A 183 3.52 -4.91 -7.48
N VAL A 184 4.14 -4.32 -6.46
CA VAL A 184 4.66 -2.95 -6.56
C VAL A 184 5.76 -2.84 -7.62
N MET A 185 6.67 -3.81 -7.69
CA MET A 185 7.72 -3.84 -8.70
C MET A 185 7.15 -3.99 -10.12
N ALA A 186 6.15 -4.86 -10.31
CA ALA A 186 5.44 -4.99 -11.59
C ALA A 186 4.72 -3.69 -11.98
N GLY A 187 4.09 -3.02 -11.00
CA GLY A 187 3.50 -1.69 -11.19
C GLY A 187 4.54 -0.65 -11.63
N SER A 188 5.73 -0.66 -11.02
CA SER A 188 6.83 0.23 -11.40
C SER A 188 7.30 0.01 -12.84
N PHE A 189 7.35 -1.24 -13.32
CA PHE A 189 7.60 -1.53 -14.73
C PHE A 189 6.48 -0.99 -15.63
N ALA A 190 5.22 -1.23 -15.25
CA ALA A 190 4.06 -0.78 -16.02
C ALA A 190 3.97 0.75 -16.12
N ASP A 191 4.31 1.49 -15.07
CA ASP A 191 4.33 2.96 -15.04
C ASP A 191 5.38 3.52 -16.01
N ARG A 192 6.46 2.78 -16.26
CA ARG A 192 7.51 3.08 -17.25
C ARG A 192 7.18 2.58 -18.67
N GLY A 193 6.00 1.99 -18.89
CA GLY A 193 5.63 1.38 -20.17
C GLY A 193 6.30 0.04 -20.46
N MET A 194 6.98 -0.55 -19.49
CA MET A 194 7.71 -1.82 -19.61
C MET A 194 6.79 -3.01 -19.32
N LEU A 195 5.63 -3.08 -20.01
CA LEU A 195 4.62 -4.12 -19.80
C LEU A 195 5.14 -5.56 -19.99
N PRO A 196 6.01 -5.87 -20.99
CA PRO A 196 6.57 -7.21 -21.11
C PRO A 196 7.35 -7.66 -19.88
N GLN A 197 8.16 -6.77 -19.28
CA GLN A 197 8.94 -7.07 -18.08
C GLN A 197 8.04 -7.25 -16.85
N ALA A 198 6.98 -6.43 -16.73
CA ALA A 198 5.97 -6.59 -15.67
C ALA A 198 5.28 -7.95 -15.76
N LEU A 199 4.85 -8.35 -16.95
CA LEU A 199 4.22 -9.66 -17.19
C LEU A 199 5.17 -10.82 -16.94
N GLU A 200 6.44 -10.71 -17.35
CA GLU A 200 7.47 -11.72 -17.10
C GLU A 200 7.71 -11.91 -15.59
N LEU A 201 7.82 -10.80 -14.82
CA LEU A 201 7.97 -10.85 -13.37
C LEU A 201 6.79 -11.58 -12.70
N MET A 202 5.57 -11.40 -13.22
CA MET A 202 4.35 -12.00 -12.68
C MET A 202 4.05 -13.40 -13.24
N ALA A 203 4.76 -13.87 -14.26
CA ALA A 203 4.43 -15.11 -15.00
C ALA A 203 4.32 -16.36 -14.09
N ARG A 204 5.23 -16.49 -13.12
CA ARG A 204 5.21 -17.63 -12.17
C ARG A 204 4.01 -17.64 -11.21
N GLN A 205 3.32 -16.49 -11.09
CA GLN A 205 2.16 -16.30 -10.21
C GLN A 205 0.83 -16.55 -10.96
N SER A 206 0.89 -16.88 -12.24
CA SER A 206 -0.27 -17.12 -13.10
C SER A 206 -0.98 -18.45 -12.84
N GLN A 207 -0.37 -19.36 -12.06
CA GLN A 207 -0.90 -20.68 -11.79
C GLN A 207 -2.17 -20.61 -10.95
N ASP A 208 -3.07 -21.57 -11.17
CA ASP A 208 -4.28 -21.73 -10.39
C ASP A 208 -3.99 -22.36 -9.03
N VAL A 209 -4.64 -21.87 -7.98
CA VAL A 209 -4.50 -22.36 -6.61
C VAL A 209 -5.87 -22.75 -6.09
N PRO A 210 -6.12 -24.02 -5.69
CA PRO A 210 -7.45 -24.46 -5.29
C PRO A 210 -8.05 -23.73 -4.08
N LYS A 211 -7.19 -23.22 -3.21
CA LYS A 211 -7.57 -22.42 -2.03
C LYS A 211 -6.69 -21.19 -1.97
N PRO A 212 -6.97 -20.16 -2.77
CA PRO A 212 -6.15 -18.98 -2.80
C PRO A 212 -6.28 -18.19 -1.49
N ALA A 213 -5.13 -17.72 -0.98
CA ALA A 213 -5.10 -16.67 0.02
C ALA A 213 -5.25 -15.30 -0.68
N GLU A 214 -5.52 -14.26 0.07
CA GLU A 214 -5.75 -12.90 -0.46
C GLU A 214 -4.61 -12.41 -1.37
N PHE A 215 -3.35 -12.69 -1.01
CA PHE A 215 -2.20 -12.31 -1.83
C PHE A 215 -2.18 -12.97 -3.23
N HIS A 216 -2.81 -14.15 -3.41
CA HIS A 216 -2.98 -14.76 -4.73
C HIS A 216 -3.99 -13.96 -5.56
N LEU A 217 -5.12 -13.54 -4.94
CA LEU A 217 -6.12 -12.72 -5.62
C LEU A 217 -5.53 -11.39 -6.08
N ARG A 218 -4.73 -10.75 -5.23
CA ARG A 218 -4.01 -9.51 -5.58
C ARG A 218 -3.05 -9.71 -6.75
N GLN A 219 -2.31 -10.82 -6.78
CA GLN A 219 -1.40 -11.13 -7.88
C GLN A 219 -2.17 -11.39 -9.19
N TRP A 220 -3.26 -12.17 -9.15
CA TRP A 220 -4.09 -12.44 -10.33
C TRP A 220 -4.76 -11.16 -10.85
N TYR A 221 -5.24 -10.32 -9.94
CA TYR A 221 -5.78 -9.03 -10.32
C TYR A 221 -4.72 -8.16 -11.02
N MET A 222 -3.52 -8.08 -10.48
CA MET A 222 -2.40 -7.37 -11.10
C MET A 222 -2.06 -7.92 -12.50
N ILE A 223 -2.04 -9.25 -12.67
CA ILE A 223 -1.82 -9.86 -14.00
C ILE A 223 -2.94 -9.47 -14.96
N GLY A 224 -4.20 -9.48 -14.51
CA GLY A 224 -5.34 -9.03 -15.29
C GLY A 224 -5.18 -7.57 -15.74
N ASP A 225 -4.80 -6.67 -14.83
CA ASP A 225 -4.55 -5.26 -15.13
C ASP A 225 -3.40 -5.07 -16.14
N LEU A 226 -2.31 -5.80 -16.00
CA LEU A 226 -1.19 -5.75 -16.93
C LEU A 226 -1.59 -6.22 -18.34
N HIS A 227 -2.40 -7.26 -18.45
CA HIS A 227 -2.93 -7.72 -19.74
C HIS A 227 -3.90 -6.72 -20.36
N ASP A 228 -4.76 -6.10 -19.55
CA ASP A 228 -5.67 -5.06 -20.00
C ASP A 228 -4.90 -3.84 -20.56
N ARG A 229 -3.91 -3.35 -19.83
CA ARG A 229 -3.00 -2.28 -20.29
C ARG A 229 -2.23 -2.67 -21.58
N ALA A 230 -1.93 -3.94 -21.76
CA ALA A 230 -1.28 -4.47 -22.96
C ALA A 230 -2.27 -4.69 -24.13
N GLY A 231 -3.57 -4.46 -23.96
CA GLY A 231 -4.61 -4.73 -24.95
C GLY A 231 -4.97 -6.21 -25.14
N ASN A 232 -4.49 -7.06 -24.24
CA ASN A 232 -4.73 -8.51 -24.28
C ASN A 232 -6.05 -8.85 -23.55
N VAL A 233 -7.19 -8.41 -24.12
CA VAL A 233 -8.53 -8.47 -23.50
C VAL A 233 -8.90 -9.89 -23.04
N ILE A 234 -8.57 -10.91 -23.81
CA ILE A 234 -8.90 -12.33 -23.48
C ILE A 234 -8.21 -12.76 -22.19
N GLU A 235 -6.91 -12.48 -22.05
CA GLU A 235 -6.16 -12.85 -20.86
C GLU A 235 -6.55 -11.96 -19.66
N ALA A 236 -6.75 -10.67 -19.86
CA ALA A 236 -7.25 -9.76 -18.83
C ALA A 236 -8.55 -10.30 -18.21
N ARG A 237 -9.54 -10.60 -19.09
CA ARG A 237 -10.82 -11.17 -18.69
C ARG A 237 -10.68 -12.49 -17.96
N ARG A 238 -9.77 -13.38 -18.41
CA ARG A 238 -9.50 -14.68 -17.77
C ARG A 238 -9.02 -14.51 -16.33
N PHE A 239 -8.08 -13.58 -16.08
CA PHE A 239 -7.55 -13.34 -14.74
C PHE A 239 -8.55 -12.62 -13.84
N PHE A 240 -9.27 -11.61 -14.32
CA PHE A 240 -10.33 -10.96 -13.56
C PHE A 240 -11.47 -11.93 -13.21
N MET A 241 -11.86 -12.83 -14.14
CA MET A 241 -12.88 -13.86 -13.85
C MET A 241 -12.40 -14.80 -12.75
N ARG A 242 -11.12 -15.22 -12.77
CA ARG A 242 -10.54 -16.04 -11.70
C ARG A 242 -10.62 -15.38 -10.33
N VAL A 243 -10.34 -14.07 -10.25
CA VAL A 243 -10.50 -13.32 -8.99
C VAL A 243 -11.97 -13.28 -8.58
N TYR A 244 -12.86 -12.96 -9.53
CA TYR A 244 -14.31 -12.83 -9.29
C TYR A 244 -14.93 -14.13 -8.80
N ASP A 245 -14.50 -15.29 -9.31
CA ASP A 245 -15.01 -16.62 -8.91
C ASP A 245 -14.66 -16.95 -7.44
N HIS A 246 -13.61 -16.36 -6.89
CA HIS A 246 -13.22 -16.52 -5.50
C HIS A 246 -13.78 -15.42 -4.59
N ASP A 247 -13.79 -14.18 -5.08
CA ASP A 247 -14.33 -13.02 -4.36
C ASP A 247 -14.86 -11.98 -5.36
N ALA A 248 -16.17 -11.99 -5.55
CA ALA A 248 -16.84 -11.05 -6.44
C ALA A 248 -16.81 -9.60 -5.96
N GLY A 249 -16.48 -9.37 -4.68
CA GLY A 249 -16.33 -8.05 -4.08
C GLY A 249 -14.89 -7.53 -4.05
N PHE A 250 -13.96 -8.29 -4.64
CA PHE A 250 -12.55 -7.93 -4.62
C PHE A 250 -12.29 -6.70 -5.51
N ALA A 251 -11.83 -5.61 -4.91
CA ALA A 251 -11.55 -4.34 -5.60
C ALA A 251 -12.72 -3.94 -6.55
N ASP A 252 -12.41 -3.56 -7.78
CA ASP A 252 -13.35 -3.23 -8.84
C ASP A 252 -13.49 -4.35 -9.89
N VAL A 253 -13.22 -5.60 -9.52
CA VAL A 253 -13.15 -6.74 -10.48
C VAL A 253 -14.44 -6.92 -11.29
N ALA A 254 -15.59 -6.64 -10.68
CA ALA A 254 -16.90 -6.72 -11.36
C ALA A 254 -17.03 -5.66 -12.47
N GLU A 255 -16.62 -4.42 -12.18
CA GLU A 255 -16.62 -3.31 -13.14
C GLU A 255 -15.61 -3.57 -14.26
N ARG A 256 -14.43 -4.09 -13.95
CA ARG A 256 -13.41 -4.46 -14.94
C ARG A 256 -13.94 -5.53 -15.89
N LEU A 257 -14.60 -6.57 -15.40
CA LEU A 257 -15.21 -7.60 -16.21
C LEU A 257 -16.33 -7.06 -17.11
N ALA A 258 -17.16 -6.15 -16.57
CA ALA A 258 -18.21 -5.51 -17.35
C ALA A 258 -17.63 -4.65 -18.49
N SER A 259 -16.54 -3.93 -18.25
CA SER A 259 -15.89 -3.10 -19.27
C SER A 259 -15.22 -3.91 -20.39
N LEU A 260 -14.76 -5.13 -20.09
CA LEU A 260 -14.11 -6.04 -21.04
C LEU A 260 -15.08 -6.98 -21.76
N GLY A 261 -16.35 -6.98 -21.43
CA GLY A 261 -17.35 -7.94 -21.90
C GLY A 261 -18.42 -7.33 -22.80
N GLY A 262 -18.29 -6.05 -23.14
CA GLY A 262 -19.18 -5.33 -24.05
C GLY A 262 -18.97 -5.67 -25.51
#